data_952526d4c02ad7a6ae95fa44553c9fdc
#
_entry.id   952526d4c02ad7a6ae95fa44553c9fdc
#
_cell.length_a   1.000
_cell.length_b   1.000
_cell.length_c   1.000
_cell.angle_alpha   90.00
_cell.angle_beta   90.00
_cell.angle_gamma   90.00
#
_symmetry.space_group_name_H-M   'P 1'
#
loop_
_entity.id
_entity.type
_entity.pdbx_description
1 polymer ?
#
loop_
_entity_poly.entity_id
_entity_poly.type
_entity_poly.pdbx_seq_one_letter_code
_entity_poly.pdbx_strand_id
1 'polypeptide(L)'
;MALNIDVIKAGLETSVQDFPGRYGFWEQGFPPSGPFDMWSFRLANILVGNAPEAAGLECQFMGPTLKFSDDCVIAFTGAEMNATLDGETFPMWESVAVAAGQTLACGFASVGARAYLAVSGGIEVPQVLGARATFHMAGVGGLEGHALKDGQSIAVNGGAGVPGRKVKQDCRPKIANGKQWQIEVVQGPNDDWIAEEGIERFLESEWKLQARSNRTGYRLEGPEWIFADKASSKGPEHGEHPSNILDHGYPVGSINLCGQTPIILVNDAPSAGGFINPFTVPSAAFWKLAQSKPNDIYRFNRVSVEEAQEMRRGIDGLCVEDSIE
;
A
#
# COMPACT_ATOMS: atom_id res chain seq x y z
N MET A 1 14.72 24.38 17.59
CA MET A 1 13.24 24.29 17.60
C MET A 1 12.89 22.91 17.02
N ALA A 2 11.76 22.35 17.33
CA ALA A 2 11.35 21.10 16.68
C ALA A 2 11.06 21.37 15.20
N LEU A 3 11.55 20.52 14.30
CA LEU A 3 11.25 20.60 12.87
C LEU A 3 9.75 20.39 12.63
N ASN A 4 9.14 21.29 11.88
CA ASN A 4 7.75 21.14 11.42
C ASN A 4 7.70 21.18 9.89
N ILE A 5 6.73 20.49 9.34
CA ILE A 5 6.41 20.50 7.92
C ILE A 5 5.03 21.12 7.76
N ASP A 6 4.95 22.28 7.13
CA ASP A 6 3.70 22.95 6.85
C ASP A 6 3.09 22.41 5.54
N VAL A 7 1.85 21.96 5.59
CA VAL A 7 1.10 21.45 4.46
C VAL A 7 0.48 22.61 3.69
N ILE A 8 1.14 23.06 2.63
CA ILE A 8 0.61 24.14 1.77
C ILE A 8 -0.53 23.61 0.91
N LYS A 9 -0.34 22.38 0.35
CA LYS A 9 -1.38 21.59 -0.33
C LYS A 9 -1.23 20.15 0.08
N ALA A 10 -2.33 19.52 0.43
CA ALA A 10 -2.33 18.13 0.92
C ALA A 10 -2.13 17.06 -0.17
N GLY A 11 -2.27 17.44 -1.43
CA GLY A 11 -2.38 16.48 -2.53
C GLY A 11 -3.78 15.87 -2.61
N LEU A 12 -3.91 14.75 -3.33
CA LEU A 12 -5.21 14.08 -3.47
C LEU A 12 -5.53 13.24 -2.23
N GLU A 13 -4.59 12.40 -1.80
CA GLU A 13 -4.69 11.59 -0.58
C GLU A 13 -3.26 11.36 -0.06
N THR A 14 -2.89 12.12 0.94
CA THR A 14 -1.59 11.98 1.64
C THR A 14 -1.87 11.65 3.09
N SER A 15 -1.27 10.57 3.61
CA SER A 15 -1.49 10.14 4.99
C SER A 15 -0.19 9.68 5.66
N VAL A 16 -0.14 9.81 6.98
CA VAL A 16 0.96 9.25 7.77
C VAL A 16 0.79 7.74 7.86
N GLN A 17 1.84 7.00 7.52
CA GLN A 17 1.90 5.56 7.69
C GLN A 17 3.19 5.18 8.41
N ASP A 18 3.20 4.02 9.09
CA ASP A 18 4.39 3.40 9.65
C ASP A 18 4.39 1.89 9.37
N PHE A 19 5.57 1.29 9.28
CA PHE A 19 5.71 -0.14 9.03
C PHE A 19 5.89 -0.89 10.37
N PRO A 20 5.29 -2.07 10.53
CA PRO A 20 4.41 -2.77 9.59
C PRO A 20 2.95 -2.30 9.65
N GLY A 21 2.60 -1.33 10.49
CA GLY A 21 1.24 -0.91 10.80
C GLY A 21 0.72 -1.52 12.11
N ARG A 22 -0.61 -1.53 12.28
CA ARG A 22 -1.33 -1.89 13.51
C ARG A 22 -1.64 -3.39 13.54
N TYR A 23 -0.75 -4.17 14.11
CA TYR A 23 -0.96 -5.61 14.30
C TYR A 23 -1.49 -5.95 15.70
N GLY A 24 -2.20 -7.09 15.82
CA GLY A 24 -2.72 -7.62 17.09
C GLY A 24 -4.12 -7.14 17.46
N PHE A 25 -4.79 -6.35 16.59
CA PHE A 25 -6.11 -5.78 16.89
C PHE A 25 -7.18 -6.20 15.88
N TRP A 26 -6.90 -7.20 15.07
CA TRP A 26 -7.80 -7.63 14.00
C TRP A 26 -9.10 -8.23 14.53
N GLU A 27 -9.06 -8.99 15.59
CA GLU A 27 -10.26 -9.53 16.26
C GLU A 27 -11.20 -8.43 16.80
N GLN A 28 -10.66 -7.22 17.00
CA GLN A 28 -11.40 -6.04 17.44
C GLN A 28 -11.88 -5.19 16.26
N GLY A 29 -11.65 -5.65 15.01
CA GLY A 29 -12.06 -4.98 13.79
C GLY A 29 -11.11 -3.88 13.29
N PHE A 30 -9.91 -3.72 13.90
CA PHE A 30 -8.92 -2.76 13.43
C PHE A 30 -7.94 -3.43 12.46
N PRO A 31 -7.91 -3.00 11.18
CA PRO A 31 -6.97 -3.50 10.20
C PRO A 31 -5.54 -3.02 10.49
N PRO A 32 -4.52 -3.69 9.92
CA PRO A 32 -3.14 -3.29 10.10
C PRO A 32 -2.84 -1.89 9.55
N SER A 33 -3.53 -1.44 8.51
CA SER A 33 -3.15 -0.22 7.79
C SER A 33 -1.69 -0.27 7.32
N GLY A 34 -0.88 0.75 7.60
CA GLY A 34 0.52 0.80 7.21
C GLY A 34 0.73 1.11 5.71
N PRO A 35 1.99 1.20 5.24
CA PRO A 35 2.28 1.54 3.86
C PRO A 35 1.82 0.43 2.90
N PHE A 36 1.16 0.82 1.82
CA PHE A 36 0.66 -0.16 0.86
C PHE A 36 1.79 -0.81 0.05
N ASP A 37 2.76 -0.01 -0.44
CA ASP A 37 4.05 -0.49 -0.97
C ASP A 37 5.11 -0.42 0.14
N MET A 38 5.16 -1.47 0.95
CA MET A 38 6.11 -1.56 2.07
C MET A 38 7.58 -1.61 1.62
N TRP A 39 7.85 -1.98 0.38
CA TRP A 39 9.21 -2.03 -0.16
C TRP A 39 9.74 -0.62 -0.40
N SER A 40 9.03 0.19 -1.19
CA SER A 40 9.39 1.60 -1.43
C SER A 40 9.44 2.40 -0.13
N PHE A 41 8.46 2.22 0.77
CA PHE A 41 8.39 2.92 2.06
C PHE A 41 9.61 2.68 2.94
N ARG A 42 10.00 1.41 3.12
CA ARG A 42 11.15 1.04 3.95
C ARG A 42 12.46 1.60 3.40
N LEU A 43 12.64 1.54 2.07
CA LEU A 43 13.82 2.11 1.41
C LEU A 43 13.89 3.63 1.56
N ALA A 44 12.75 4.36 1.54
CA ALA A 44 12.72 5.79 1.83
C ALA A 44 13.27 6.11 3.23
N ASN A 45 12.83 5.35 4.23
CA ASN A 45 13.30 5.52 5.61
C ASN A 45 14.80 5.21 5.76
N ILE A 46 15.28 4.13 5.17
CA ILE A 46 16.70 3.74 5.22
C ILE A 46 17.58 4.82 4.55
N LEU A 47 17.12 5.41 3.43
CA LEU A 47 17.84 6.49 2.74
C LEU A 47 18.16 7.68 3.64
N VAL A 48 17.23 8.07 4.49
CA VAL A 48 17.39 9.21 5.39
C VAL A 48 17.98 8.82 6.76
N GLY A 49 18.40 7.57 6.93
CA GLY A 49 19.00 7.03 8.16
C GLY A 49 18.00 6.72 9.27
N ASN A 50 16.72 6.57 8.94
CA ASN A 50 15.69 6.14 9.87
C ASN A 50 15.66 4.59 9.96
N ALA A 51 15.11 4.08 11.06
CA ALA A 51 14.66 2.69 11.11
C ALA A 51 13.58 2.48 10.03
N PRO A 52 13.52 1.31 9.36
CA PRO A 52 12.52 1.02 8.31
C PRO A 52 11.07 1.19 8.76
N GLU A 53 10.83 1.11 10.07
CA GLU A 53 9.53 1.23 10.75
C GLU A 53 9.09 2.67 11.02
N ALA A 54 9.99 3.65 10.86
CA ALA A 54 9.69 5.03 11.19
C ALA A 54 8.51 5.58 10.37
N ALA A 55 7.71 6.44 10.98
CA ALA A 55 6.56 7.04 10.29
C ALA A 55 7.02 8.00 9.18
N GLY A 56 6.35 7.90 8.04
CA GLY A 56 6.52 8.72 6.86
C GLY A 56 5.18 9.03 6.20
N LEU A 57 5.19 9.67 5.04
CA LEU A 57 3.99 9.97 4.28
C LEU A 57 3.82 9.00 3.10
N GLU A 58 2.63 8.44 2.96
CA GLU A 58 2.15 7.80 1.73
C GLU A 58 1.34 8.81 0.94
N CYS A 59 1.71 9.04 -0.32
CA CYS A 59 1.09 10.00 -1.23
C CYS A 59 0.45 9.24 -2.40
N GLN A 60 -0.86 9.38 -2.62
CA GLN A 60 -1.57 8.65 -3.65
C GLN A 60 -1.95 9.54 -4.83
N PHE A 61 -1.62 9.14 -6.06
CA PHE A 61 -1.92 9.75 -7.36
C PHE A 61 -1.41 11.17 -7.58
N MET A 62 -1.56 12.06 -6.61
CA MET A 62 -1.05 13.43 -6.63
C MET A 62 -0.50 13.75 -5.26
N GLY A 63 0.79 14.08 -5.20
CA GLY A 63 1.48 14.36 -3.95
C GLY A 63 1.25 15.78 -3.42
N PRO A 64 1.71 16.05 -2.20
CA PRO A 64 1.51 17.31 -1.50
C PRO A 64 2.49 18.40 -1.95
N THR A 65 2.23 19.64 -1.49
CA THR A 65 3.20 20.73 -1.42
C THR A 65 3.50 21.00 0.05
N LEU A 66 4.75 20.83 0.43
CA LEU A 66 5.23 20.85 1.82
C LEU A 66 6.33 21.88 2.00
N LYS A 67 6.25 22.73 3.04
CA LYS A 67 7.29 23.67 3.40
C LYS A 67 7.96 23.25 4.71
N PHE A 68 9.28 23.23 4.73
CA PHE A 68 10.08 22.78 5.87
C PHE A 68 10.50 23.97 6.74
N SER A 69 10.28 23.90 8.07
CA SER A 69 10.60 25.00 8.99
C SER A 69 12.07 25.03 9.40
N ASP A 70 12.80 23.94 9.23
CA ASP A 70 14.20 23.79 9.65
C ASP A 70 14.94 22.86 8.69
N ASP A 71 16.28 22.85 8.79
CA ASP A 71 17.13 21.99 7.97
C ASP A 71 16.84 20.51 8.26
N CYS A 72 16.74 19.69 7.21
CA CYS A 72 16.54 18.25 7.31
C CYS A 72 17.05 17.51 6.09
N VAL A 73 17.00 16.18 6.13
CA VAL A 73 17.23 15.32 4.97
C VAL A 73 15.95 14.58 4.67
N ILE A 74 15.55 14.56 3.40
CA ILE A 74 14.36 13.84 2.94
C ILE A 74 14.70 12.86 1.82
N ALA A 75 13.86 11.85 1.64
CA ALA A 75 13.91 10.96 0.49
C ALA A 75 12.51 10.70 -0.03
N PHE A 76 12.38 10.61 -1.36
CA PHE A 76 11.11 10.35 -2.03
C PHE A 76 11.27 9.12 -2.94
N THR A 77 10.45 8.11 -2.73
CA THR A 77 10.52 6.80 -3.40
C THR A 77 9.16 6.38 -3.93
N GLY A 78 9.08 5.27 -4.67
CA GLY A 78 7.84 4.76 -5.25
C GLY A 78 7.49 5.43 -6.57
N ALA A 79 6.25 5.90 -6.72
CA ALA A 79 5.73 6.52 -7.94
C ALA A 79 6.45 7.83 -8.28
N GLU A 80 6.64 8.08 -9.59
CA GLU A 80 7.18 9.34 -10.10
C GLU A 80 6.10 10.42 -10.09
N MET A 81 6.22 11.38 -9.18
CA MET A 81 5.24 12.47 -9.00
C MET A 81 5.75 13.83 -9.48
N ASN A 82 6.76 13.87 -10.37
CA ASN A 82 7.34 15.12 -10.90
C ASN A 82 7.65 16.12 -9.78
N ALA A 83 8.26 15.63 -8.70
CA ALA A 83 8.56 16.44 -7.53
C ALA A 83 9.64 17.48 -7.83
N THR A 84 9.49 18.67 -7.23
CA THR A 84 10.48 19.77 -7.29
C THR A 84 10.74 20.32 -5.90
N LEU A 85 11.98 20.73 -5.63
CA LEU A 85 12.38 21.49 -4.44
C LEU A 85 12.69 22.92 -4.88
N ASP A 86 11.89 23.89 -4.46
CA ASP A 86 11.95 25.30 -4.89
C ASP A 86 11.99 25.47 -6.42
N GLY A 87 11.28 24.58 -7.15
CA GLY A 87 11.19 24.61 -8.61
C GLY A 87 12.26 23.78 -9.34
N GLU A 88 13.32 23.35 -8.68
CA GLU A 88 14.32 22.45 -9.24
C GLU A 88 13.88 20.98 -9.11
N THR A 89 14.16 20.16 -10.13
CA THR A 89 13.77 18.76 -10.15
C THR A 89 14.33 18.00 -8.93
N PHE A 90 13.44 17.36 -8.17
CA PHE A 90 13.82 16.54 -7.02
C PHE A 90 14.19 15.12 -7.47
N PRO A 91 15.38 14.60 -7.09
CA PRO A 91 15.79 13.24 -7.46
C PRO A 91 15.02 12.20 -6.65
N MET A 92 14.41 11.25 -7.36
CA MET A 92 13.76 10.08 -6.74
C MET A 92 14.82 9.04 -6.32
N TRP A 93 14.52 8.30 -5.23
CA TRP A 93 15.39 7.23 -4.72
C TRP A 93 16.75 7.70 -4.23
N GLU A 94 16.84 8.97 -3.84
CA GLU A 94 18.02 9.60 -3.32
C GLU A 94 17.66 10.44 -2.08
N SER A 95 18.57 10.52 -1.10
CA SER A 95 18.44 11.40 0.06
C SER A 95 18.94 12.80 -0.28
N VAL A 96 18.16 13.82 0.00
CA VAL A 96 18.43 15.22 -0.35
C VAL A 96 18.39 16.10 0.89
N ALA A 97 19.38 16.99 1.03
CA ALA A 97 19.35 18.02 2.04
C ALA A 97 18.31 19.09 1.67
N VAL A 98 17.49 19.46 2.64
CA VAL A 98 16.50 20.53 2.53
C VAL A 98 16.85 21.60 3.58
N ALA A 99 16.97 22.85 3.14
CA ALA A 99 17.20 23.97 4.03
C ALA A 99 15.89 24.54 4.59
N ALA A 100 15.97 25.17 5.75
CA ALA A 100 14.84 25.87 6.37
C ALA A 100 14.17 26.83 5.37
N GLY A 101 12.85 26.73 5.25
CA GLY A 101 12.03 27.57 4.38
C GLY A 101 11.83 27.02 2.96
N GLN A 102 12.57 25.99 2.53
CA GLN A 102 12.38 25.39 1.22
C GLN A 102 11.05 24.63 1.10
N THR A 103 10.57 24.50 -0.13
CA THR A 103 9.28 23.92 -0.45
C THR A 103 9.43 22.76 -1.43
N LEU A 104 9.03 21.56 -1.01
CA LEU A 104 8.84 20.39 -1.88
C LEU A 104 7.44 20.47 -2.49
N ALA A 105 7.33 20.49 -3.80
CA ALA A 105 6.07 20.47 -4.52
C ALA A 105 5.99 19.21 -5.39
N CYS A 106 4.93 18.40 -5.19
CA CYS A 106 4.70 17.18 -5.94
C CYS A 106 3.50 17.37 -6.89
N GLY A 107 3.59 16.74 -8.06
CA GLY A 107 2.54 16.71 -9.07
C GLY A 107 1.77 15.39 -9.10
N PHE A 108 1.11 15.14 -10.23
CA PHE A 108 0.47 13.86 -10.52
C PHE A 108 1.51 12.77 -10.80
N ALA A 109 1.20 11.55 -10.37
CA ALA A 109 2.01 10.38 -10.64
C ALA A 109 2.02 10.04 -12.14
N SER A 110 3.15 10.25 -12.81
CA SER A 110 3.39 9.87 -14.20
C SER A 110 3.61 8.36 -14.33
N VAL A 111 4.41 7.77 -13.44
CA VAL A 111 4.67 6.33 -13.34
C VAL A 111 4.28 5.84 -11.95
N GLY A 112 3.60 4.69 -11.84
CA GLY A 112 3.09 4.18 -10.57
C GLY A 112 1.93 5.02 -10.02
N ALA A 113 1.51 4.75 -8.80
CA ALA A 113 0.36 5.38 -8.16
C ALA A 113 0.65 5.95 -6.78
N ARG A 114 1.58 5.35 -6.02
CA ARG A 114 1.92 5.78 -4.66
C ARG A 114 3.40 6.08 -4.51
N ALA A 115 3.68 7.24 -3.93
CA ALA A 115 5.02 7.62 -3.52
C ALA A 115 5.12 7.77 -2.00
N TYR A 116 6.33 7.68 -1.49
CA TYR A 116 6.62 7.67 -0.05
C TYR A 116 7.67 8.71 0.27
N LEU A 117 7.33 9.63 1.18
CA LEU A 117 8.25 10.64 1.70
C LEU A 117 8.70 10.24 3.09
N ALA A 118 10.00 10.04 3.25
CA ALA A 118 10.65 9.95 4.54
C ALA A 118 11.42 11.24 4.86
N VAL A 119 11.43 11.60 6.14
CA VAL A 119 12.18 12.74 6.67
C VAL A 119 13.10 12.22 7.78
N SER A 120 14.34 12.68 7.84
CA SER A 120 15.29 12.27 8.89
C SER A 120 14.73 12.53 10.29
N GLY A 121 14.73 11.47 11.13
CA GLY A 121 14.09 11.45 12.45
C GLY A 121 12.67 10.90 12.47
N GLY A 122 11.99 10.85 11.32
CA GLY A 122 10.62 10.34 11.18
C GLY A 122 9.54 11.31 11.64
N ILE A 123 8.33 11.13 11.14
CA ILE A 123 7.16 11.93 11.50
C ILE A 123 6.74 11.62 12.93
N GLU A 124 6.49 12.67 13.71
CA GLU A 124 6.03 12.56 15.10
C GLU A 124 4.52 12.75 15.19
N VAL A 125 3.80 11.64 15.36
CA VAL A 125 2.39 11.59 15.69
C VAL A 125 2.17 10.55 16.79
N PRO A 126 1.11 10.67 17.60
CA PRO A 126 0.82 9.69 18.66
C PRO A 126 0.64 8.28 18.09
N GLN A 127 1.14 7.27 18.79
CA GLN A 127 0.78 5.89 18.50
C GLN A 127 -0.63 5.60 19.03
N VAL A 128 -1.44 4.96 18.20
CA VAL A 128 -2.77 4.46 18.56
C VAL A 128 -2.81 2.97 18.27
N LEU A 129 -3.07 2.17 19.31
CA LEU A 129 -3.03 0.70 19.21
C LEU A 129 -1.68 0.20 18.63
N GLY A 130 -0.58 0.75 19.12
CA GLY A 130 0.78 0.32 18.79
C GLY A 130 1.32 0.81 17.44
N ALA A 131 0.57 1.60 16.66
CA ALA A 131 1.02 2.13 15.37
C ALA A 131 0.70 3.62 15.19
N ARG A 132 1.45 4.27 14.28
CA ARG A 132 1.19 5.63 13.80
C ARG A 132 0.37 5.65 12.50
N ALA A 133 0.14 4.50 11.92
CA ALA A 133 -0.59 4.36 10.65
C ALA A 133 -2.01 4.92 10.73
N THR A 134 -2.39 5.69 9.71
CA THR A 134 -3.74 6.23 9.55
C THR A 134 -4.72 5.14 9.11
N PHE A 135 -5.82 5.00 9.83
CA PHE A 135 -6.99 4.22 9.42
C PHE A 135 -8.19 5.17 9.24
N HIS A 136 -8.46 5.54 8.01
CA HIS A 136 -9.42 6.59 7.66
C HIS A 136 -10.85 6.31 8.11
N MET A 137 -11.32 5.06 7.98
CA MET A 137 -12.71 4.70 8.27
C MET A 137 -13.08 4.90 9.75
N ALA A 138 -12.13 4.68 10.65
CA ALA A 138 -12.34 4.85 12.08
C ALA A 138 -11.80 6.19 12.63
N GLY A 139 -11.14 7.00 11.79
CA GLY A 139 -10.51 8.24 12.25
C GLY A 139 -9.38 7.98 13.26
N VAL A 140 -8.55 6.96 13.04
CA VAL A 140 -7.55 6.48 14.00
C VAL A 140 -6.14 6.60 13.44
N GLY A 141 -5.19 6.95 14.29
CA GLY A 141 -3.76 7.07 13.97
C GLY A 141 -3.44 8.28 13.09
N GLY A 142 -2.21 8.34 12.58
CA GLY A 142 -1.72 9.44 11.74
C GLY A 142 -1.91 10.82 12.35
N LEU A 143 -2.08 11.82 11.49
CA LEU A 143 -2.45 13.17 11.90
C LEU A 143 -3.98 13.27 11.96
N GLU A 144 -4.53 13.29 13.18
CA GLU A 144 -5.99 13.42 13.43
C GLU A 144 -6.85 12.30 12.80
N GLY A 145 -6.27 11.14 12.50
CA GLY A 145 -7.01 9.99 11.96
C GLY A 145 -7.41 10.08 10.48
N HIS A 146 -6.92 11.08 9.74
CA HIS A 146 -7.34 11.36 8.36
C HIS A 146 -6.17 11.67 7.44
N ALA A 147 -6.44 11.73 6.13
CA ALA A 147 -5.53 12.32 5.17
C ALA A 147 -5.22 13.77 5.54
N LEU A 148 -4.03 14.25 5.19
CA LEU A 148 -3.61 15.62 5.43
C LEU A 148 -4.59 16.61 4.81
N LYS A 149 -4.65 17.81 5.41
CA LYS A 149 -5.41 18.95 4.92
C LYS A 149 -4.51 20.15 4.74
N ASP A 150 -4.87 21.01 3.81
CA ASP A 150 -4.18 22.28 3.61
C ASP A 150 -4.16 23.10 4.91
N GLY A 151 -3.03 23.69 5.21
CA GLY A 151 -2.81 24.52 6.41
C GLY A 151 -2.46 23.75 7.69
N GLN A 152 -2.42 22.42 7.67
CA GLN A 152 -1.92 21.64 8.81
C GLN A 152 -0.39 21.76 8.93
N SER A 153 0.13 21.47 10.11
CA SER A 153 1.56 21.35 10.38
C SER A 153 1.86 19.99 11.00
N ILE A 154 2.91 19.34 10.54
CA ILE A 154 3.34 18.01 10.97
C ILE A 154 4.63 18.11 11.72
N ALA A 155 4.67 17.66 12.96
CA ALA A 155 5.90 17.58 13.74
C ALA A 155 6.81 16.44 13.22
N VAL A 156 8.11 16.68 13.26
CA VAL A 156 9.14 15.69 12.89
C VAL A 156 10.14 15.58 14.01
N ASN A 157 10.52 14.36 14.36
CA ASN A 157 11.62 14.14 15.29
C ASN A 157 12.94 14.60 14.67
N GLY A 158 13.81 15.22 15.47
CA GLY A 158 15.14 15.61 14.99
C GLY A 158 15.96 14.38 14.63
N GLY A 159 16.58 14.38 13.45
CA GLY A 159 17.43 13.29 12.96
C GLY A 159 18.59 13.80 12.12
N ALA A 160 19.77 13.18 12.26
CA ALA A 160 20.94 13.48 11.46
C ALA A 160 20.96 12.57 10.21
N GLY A 161 20.23 12.97 9.17
CA GLY A 161 20.29 12.29 7.87
C GLY A 161 21.57 12.65 7.11
N VAL A 162 22.01 11.77 6.22
CA VAL A 162 23.13 11.99 5.29
C VAL A 162 22.56 12.18 3.89
N PRO A 163 22.74 13.35 3.25
CA PRO A 163 22.29 13.55 1.88
C PRO A 163 23.21 12.88 0.86
N GLY A 164 22.68 12.63 -0.36
CA GLY A 164 23.43 12.07 -1.47
C GLY A 164 23.49 10.54 -1.49
N ARG A 165 22.87 9.86 -0.53
CA ARG A 165 22.73 8.39 -0.51
C ARG A 165 21.68 7.97 -1.55
N LYS A 166 21.90 6.83 -2.22
CA LYS A 166 21.02 6.34 -3.28
C LYS A 166 20.65 4.88 -3.07
N VAL A 167 19.42 4.53 -3.38
CA VAL A 167 19.06 3.10 -3.48
C VAL A 167 19.66 2.52 -4.75
N LYS A 168 20.39 1.40 -4.65
CA LYS A 168 20.91 0.67 -5.80
C LYS A 168 19.76 0.30 -6.76
N GLN A 169 19.99 0.39 -8.06
CA GLN A 169 18.94 0.22 -9.06
C GLN A 169 18.27 -1.16 -9.03
N ASP A 170 19.03 -2.20 -8.74
CA ASP A 170 18.56 -3.58 -8.64
C ASP A 170 17.82 -3.89 -7.33
N CYS A 171 17.91 -2.98 -6.33
CA CYS A 171 17.19 -3.08 -5.08
C CYS A 171 15.84 -2.35 -5.09
N ARG A 172 15.47 -1.67 -6.18
CA ARG A 172 14.20 -0.93 -6.32
C ARG A 172 13.09 -1.83 -6.88
N PRO A 173 11.82 -1.65 -6.46
CA PRO A 173 10.71 -2.29 -7.16
C PRO A 173 10.66 -1.82 -8.62
N LYS A 174 10.41 -2.76 -9.53
CA LYS A 174 10.32 -2.47 -10.97
C LYS A 174 8.93 -1.91 -11.32
N ILE A 175 8.70 -0.65 -10.96
CA ILE A 175 7.44 0.04 -11.26
C ILE A 175 7.41 0.34 -12.76
N ALA A 176 6.58 -0.43 -13.49
CA ALA A 176 6.48 -0.28 -14.93
C ALA A 176 5.54 0.88 -15.31
N ASN A 177 5.84 1.54 -16.43
CA ASN A 177 4.95 2.52 -17.06
C ASN A 177 3.88 1.84 -17.93
N GLY A 178 3.55 0.58 -17.64
CA GLY A 178 2.55 -0.22 -18.33
C GLY A 178 1.24 -0.29 -17.57
N LYS A 179 0.17 -0.63 -18.29
CA LYS A 179 -1.17 -0.83 -17.74
C LYS A 179 -1.46 -2.29 -17.40
N GLN A 180 -0.46 -3.16 -17.46
CA GLN A 180 -0.62 -4.60 -17.20
C GLN A 180 0.28 -5.03 -16.05
N TRP A 181 -0.30 -5.78 -15.13
CA TRP A 181 0.36 -6.28 -13.93
C TRP A 181 0.18 -7.79 -13.83
N GLN A 182 1.28 -8.49 -13.63
CA GLN A 182 1.26 -9.90 -13.24
C GLN A 182 1.21 -9.97 -11.71
N ILE A 183 0.09 -10.43 -11.16
CA ILE A 183 -0.15 -10.50 -9.72
C ILE A 183 -0.09 -11.96 -9.27
N GLU A 184 0.77 -12.27 -8.35
CA GLU A 184 0.85 -13.59 -7.74
C GLU A 184 -0.34 -13.80 -6.79
N VAL A 185 -0.86 -15.04 -6.78
CA VAL A 185 -1.91 -15.48 -5.87
C VAL A 185 -1.60 -16.87 -5.34
N VAL A 186 -1.93 -17.09 -4.08
CA VAL A 186 -2.01 -18.42 -3.48
C VAL A 186 -3.47 -18.87 -3.41
N GLN A 187 -3.69 -20.17 -3.44
CA GLN A 187 -5.02 -20.75 -3.29
C GLN A 187 -5.59 -20.39 -1.91
N GLY A 188 -6.84 -19.98 -1.84
CA GLY A 188 -7.51 -19.55 -0.62
C GLY A 188 -8.27 -20.66 0.10
N PRO A 189 -8.86 -20.37 1.25
CA PRO A 189 -9.54 -21.38 2.08
C PRO A 189 -10.87 -21.88 1.48
N ASN A 190 -11.42 -21.21 0.47
CA ASN A 190 -12.69 -21.56 -0.15
C ASN A 190 -12.55 -21.80 -1.66
N ASP A 191 -11.41 -22.29 -2.10
CA ASP A 191 -11.14 -22.64 -3.49
C ASP A 191 -12.09 -23.73 -4.01
N ASP A 192 -12.47 -24.68 -3.15
CA ASP A 192 -13.41 -25.75 -3.42
C ASP A 192 -14.88 -25.30 -3.62
N TRP A 193 -15.18 -24.00 -3.47
CA TRP A 193 -16.47 -23.38 -3.83
C TRP A 193 -16.51 -22.92 -5.28
N ILE A 194 -15.37 -22.95 -5.97
CA ILE A 194 -15.23 -22.61 -7.38
C ILE A 194 -14.99 -23.90 -8.16
N ALA A 195 -15.67 -24.07 -9.31
CA ALA A 195 -15.40 -25.16 -10.21
C ALA A 195 -14.00 -25.07 -10.83
N GLU A 196 -13.39 -26.19 -11.22
CA GLU A 196 -12.05 -26.21 -11.85
C GLU A 196 -11.99 -25.24 -13.05
N GLU A 197 -12.99 -25.27 -13.92
CA GLU A 197 -13.12 -24.33 -15.05
C GLU A 197 -13.18 -22.86 -14.62
N GLY A 198 -13.75 -22.59 -13.43
CA GLY A 198 -13.79 -21.24 -12.85
C GLY A 198 -12.43 -20.78 -12.36
N ILE A 199 -11.64 -21.69 -11.77
CA ILE A 199 -10.25 -21.45 -11.35
C ILE A 199 -9.37 -21.18 -12.58
N GLU A 200 -9.44 -22.02 -13.61
CA GLU A 200 -8.71 -21.86 -14.87
C GLU A 200 -9.06 -20.50 -15.52
N ARG A 201 -10.36 -20.21 -15.65
CA ARG A 201 -10.84 -18.93 -16.19
C ARG A 201 -10.29 -17.72 -15.43
N PHE A 202 -10.26 -17.79 -14.10
CA PHE A 202 -9.70 -16.69 -13.30
C PHE A 202 -8.22 -16.44 -13.61
N LEU A 203 -7.41 -17.49 -13.72
CA LEU A 203 -5.98 -17.41 -13.95
C LEU A 203 -5.63 -17.00 -15.40
N GLU A 204 -6.44 -17.41 -16.39
CA GLU A 204 -6.18 -17.14 -17.80
C GLU A 204 -6.74 -15.79 -18.30
N SER A 205 -7.64 -15.19 -17.52
CA SER A 205 -8.33 -13.96 -17.94
C SER A 205 -7.61 -12.68 -17.54
N GLU A 206 -8.02 -11.60 -18.20
CA GLU A 206 -7.67 -10.23 -17.83
C GLU A 206 -8.74 -9.65 -16.89
N TRP A 207 -8.27 -9.01 -15.82
CA TRP A 207 -9.11 -8.39 -14.80
C TRP A 207 -8.80 -6.91 -14.71
N LYS A 208 -9.77 -6.06 -14.98
CA LYS A 208 -9.62 -4.62 -14.99
C LYS A 208 -9.86 -4.03 -13.62
N LEU A 209 -8.90 -3.23 -13.11
CA LEU A 209 -9.05 -2.49 -11.86
C LEU A 209 -10.08 -1.38 -12.01
N GLN A 210 -11.15 -1.43 -11.21
CA GLN A 210 -12.20 -0.43 -11.23
C GLN A 210 -11.81 0.85 -10.47
N ALA A 211 -12.36 1.99 -10.88
CA ALA A 211 -12.15 3.28 -10.20
C ALA A 211 -12.68 3.32 -8.75
N ARG A 212 -13.65 2.47 -8.41
CA ARG A 212 -14.18 2.33 -7.05
C ARG A 212 -13.29 1.48 -6.14
N SER A 213 -11.97 1.69 -6.22
CA SER A 213 -10.97 0.98 -5.44
C SER A 213 -10.26 1.95 -4.51
N ASN A 214 -10.03 1.52 -3.28
CA ASN A 214 -9.36 2.29 -2.23
C ASN A 214 -8.56 1.38 -1.30
N ARG A 215 -8.05 1.90 -0.20
CA ARG A 215 -7.27 1.13 0.78
C ARG A 215 -8.04 0.01 1.51
N THR A 216 -9.37 -0.06 1.35
CA THR A 216 -10.20 -1.16 1.90
C THR A 216 -10.26 -2.35 0.93
N GLY A 217 -10.40 -2.08 -0.37
CA GLY A 217 -10.51 -3.16 -1.35
C GLY A 217 -10.39 -2.69 -2.80
N TYR A 218 -9.76 -3.51 -3.61
CA TYR A 218 -9.55 -3.33 -5.04
C TYR A 218 -10.56 -4.16 -5.82
N ARG A 219 -11.54 -3.48 -6.42
CA ARG A 219 -12.62 -4.12 -7.19
C ARG A 219 -12.17 -4.39 -8.60
N LEU A 220 -12.46 -5.59 -9.09
CA LEU A 220 -12.08 -6.01 -10.42
C LEU A 220 -13.32 -6.22 -11.29
N GLU A 221 -13.15 -6.01 -12.58
CA GLU A 221 -14.10 -6.30 -13.63
C GLU A 221 -13.47 -7.33 -14.58
N GLY A 222 -14.19 -8.39 -14.89
CA GLY A 222 -13.73 -9.49 -15.74
C GLY A 222 -14.84 -10.48 -16.03
N PRO A 223 -14.51 -11.69 -16.49
CA PRO A 223 -15.50 -12.71 -16.80
C PRO A 223 -16.25 -13.20 -15.56
N GLU A 224 -17.41 -13.83 -15.79
CA GLU A 224 -18.21 -14.43 -14.72
C GLU A 224 -17.50 -15.65 -14.12
N TRP A 225 -17.64 -15.79 -12.81
CA TRP A 225 -17.15 -16.94 -12.07
C TRP A 225 -18.04 -18.15 -12.28
N ILE A 226 -17.44 -19.33 -12.33
CA ILE A 226 -18.15 -20.63 -12.36
C ILE A 226 -17.99 -21.26 -10.98
N PHE A 227 -19.10 -21.31 -10.25
CA PHE A 227 -19.14 -21.90 -8.91
C PHE A 227 -19.28 -23.42 -8.98
N ALA A 228 -18.74 -24.12 -7.99
CA ALA A 228 -18.96 -25.55 -7.81
C ALA A 228 -20.40 -25.85 -7.34
N ASP A 229 -20.88 -27.05 -7.57
CA ASP A 229 -22.24 -27.48 -7.20
C ASP A 229 -22.56 -27.27 -5.72
N LYS A 230 -21.57 -27.45 -4.84
CA LYS A 230 -21.75 -27.23 -3.40
C LYS A 230 -22.11 -25.78 -3.06
N ALA A 231 -21.69 -24.82 -3.84
CA ALA A 231 -21.99 -23.40 -3.62
C ALA A 231 -23.47 -23.08 -3.87
N SER A 232 -24.14 -23.88 -4.74
CA SER A 232 -25.55 -23.75 -5.04
C SER A 232 -26.44 -24.68 -4.18
N SER A 233 -25.86 -25.75 -3.61
CA SER A 233 -26.58 -26.76 -2.81
C SER A 233 -26.40 -26.58 -1.28
N LYS A 234 -25.88 -25.43 -0.84
CA LYS A 234 -25.64 -25.08 0.57
C LYS A 234 -26.93 -24.79 1.34
N GLY A 235 -26.87 -24.85 2.66
CA GLY A 235 -27.98 -24.50 3.54
C GLY A 235 -28.37 -23.01 3.46
N PRO A 236 -29.62 -22.65 3.77
CA PRO A 236 -30.12 -21.29 3.67
C PRO A 236 -29.39 -20.29 4.60
N GLU A 237 -28.77 -20.79 5.67
CA GLU A 237 -27.94 -19.98 6.60
C GLU A 237 -26.73 -19.31 5.93
N HIS A 238 -26.26 -19.85 4.82
CA HIS A 238 -25.18 -19.28 4.02
C HIS A 238 -25.61 -18.13 3.09
N GLY A 239 -26.90 -17.83 3.00
CA GLY A 239 -27.44 -16.87 2.04
C GLY A 239 -27.65 -17.45 0.65
N GLU A 240 -28.38 -16.74 -0.21
CA GLU A 240 -28.87 -17.25 -1.51
C GLU A 240 -27.80 -17.32 -2.59
N HIS A 241 -26.92 -16.30 -2.67
CA HIS A 241 -25.93 -16.25 -3.76
C HIS A 241 -24.80 -17.26 -3.54
N PRO A 242 -24.33 -17.97 -4.61
CA PRO A 242 -23.23 -18.95 -4.50
C PRO A 242 -21.97 -18.44 -3.82
N SER A 243 -21.65 -17.14 -3.94
CA SER A 243 -20.48 -16.53 -3.29
C SER A 243 -20.62 -16.31 -1.78
N ASN A 244 -21.82 -16.51 -1.21
CA ASN A 244 -22.06 -16.27 0.21
C ASN A 244 -21.77 -17.52 1.03
N ILE A 245 -21.17 -17.32 2.21
CA ILE A 245 -20.94 -18.36 3.24
C ILE A 245 -21.23 -17.78 4.61
N LEU A 246 -21.19 -18.62 5.66
CA LEU A 246 -21.14 -18.11 7.03
C LEU A 246 -19.89 -17.25 7.26
N ASP A 247 -19.98 -16.32 8.20
CA ASP A 247 -18.86 -15.43 8.52
C ASP A 247 -17.59 -16.20 8.86
N HIS A 248 -16.48 -15.78 8.29
CA HIS A 248 -15.16 -16.30 8.60
C HIS A 248 -14.10 -15.19 8.52
N GLY A 249 -12.88 -15.47 9.00
CA GLY A 249 -11.78 -14.52 8.98
C GLY A 249 -11.26 -14.25 7.56
N TYR A 250 -11.01 -12.97 7.25
CA TYR A 250 -10.46 -12.54 5.99
C TYR A 250 -8.98 -12.15 6.15
N PRO A 251 -8.02 -12.87 5.59
CA PRO A 251 -6.64 -12.38 5.58
C PRO A 251 -6.49 -11.16 4.67
N VAL A 252 -5.56 -10.26 4.99
CA VAL A 252 -5.17 -9.18 4.07
C VAL A 252 -4.63 -9.82 2.79
N GLY A 253 -5.12 -9.35 1.64
CA GLY A 253 -4.81 -9.94 0.33
C GLY A 253 -5.87 -10.93 -0.17
N SER A 254 -6.84 -11.34 0.65
CA SER A 254 -7.88 -12.26 0.19
C SER A 254 -8.71 -11.64 -0.95
N ILE A 255 -9.04 -12.44 -1.94
CA ILE A 255 -9.92 -12.08 -3.05
C ILE A 255 -11.32 -12.53 -2.70
N ASN A 256 -12.13 -11.63 -2.17
CA ASN A 256 -13.52 -11.89 -1.83
C ASN A 256 -14.38 -11.83 -3.08
N LEU A 257 -15.34 -12.73 -3.22
CA LEU A 257 -16.35 -12.67 -4.29
C LEU A 257 -17.65 -12.07 -3.75
N CYS A 258 -17.88 -10.79 -4.07
CA CYS A 258 -19.16 -10.15 -3.82
C CYS A 258 -20.08 -10.34 -5.04
N GLY A 259 -20.89 -11.39 -5.05
CA GLY A 259 -21.58 -11.86 -6.24
C GLY A 259 -20.56 -12.35 -7.28
N GLN A 260 -20.54 -11.70 -8.44
CA GLN A 260 -19.58 -11.96 -9.51
C GLN A 260 -18.36 -11.01 -9.49
N THR A 261 -18.33 -10.06 -8.57
CA THR A 261 -17.26 -9.05 -8.50
C THR A 261 -16.15 -9.50 -7.55
N PRO A 262 -14.93 -9.77 -8.04
CA PRO A 262 -13.79 -10.00 -7.16
C PRO A 262 -13.34 -8.69 -6.50
N ILE A 263 -13.06 -8.76 -5.20
CA ILE A 263 -12.54 -7.63 -4.42
C ILE A 263 -11.29 -8.10 -3.68
N ILE A 264 -10.12 -7.60 -4.06
CA ILE A 264 -8.89 -7.87 -3.32
C ILE A 264 -8.93 -7.02 -2.06
N LEU A 265 -9.00 -7.63 -0.90
CA LEU A 265 -8.95 -6.97 0.38
C LEU A 265 -7.52 -6.52 0.69
N VAL A 266 -7.34 -5.22 0.96
CA VAL A 266 -6.01 -4.65 1.14
C VAL A 266 -5.84 -4.03 2.54
N ASN A 267 -4.90 -3.13 2.76
CA ASN A 267 -4.40 -2.73 4.08
C ASN A 267 -5.47 -2.30 5.12
N ASP A 268 -6.57 -1.70 4.69
CA ASP A 268 -7.65 -1.20 5.56
C ASP A 268 -8.94 -2.06 5.45
N ALA A 269 -8.79 -3.31 5.04
CA ALA A 269 -9.89 -4.24 4.81
C ALA A 269 -10.57 -4.72 6.11
N PRO A 270 -11.83 -5.16 6.04
CA PRO A 270 -12.48 -5.82 7.17
C PRO A 270 -11.80 -7.16 7.48
N SER A 271 -11.84 -7.55 8.75
CA SER A 271 -11.20 -8.78 9.25
C SER A 271 -12.06 -10.03 9.11
N ALA A 272 -13.35 -9.88 8.85
CA ALA A 272 -14.29 -10.99 8.72
C ALA A 272 -15.49 -10.61 7.86
N GLY A 273 -16.22 -11.63 7.39
CA GLY A 273 -17.47 -11.48 6.66
C GLY A 273 -17.90 -12.77 5.95
N GLY A 274 -19.02 -12.70 5.24
CA GLY A 274 -19.73 -13.83 4.66
C GLY A 274 -19.54 -14.05 3.16
N PHE A 275 -18.36 -13.76 2.61
CA PHE A 275 -18.01 -14.04 1.21
C PHE A 275 -16.89 -15.06 1.09
N ILE A 276 -16.95 -15.92 0.09
CA ILE A 276 -15.87 -16.86 -0.19
C ILE A 276 -14.59 -16.14 -0.64
N ASN A 277 -13.44 -16.74 -0.29
CA ASN A 277 -12.09 -16.31 -0.64
C ASN A 277 -11.35 -17.42 -1.40
N PRO A 278 -11.55 -17.56 -2.73
CA PRO A 278 -10.89 -18.62 -3.47
C PRO A 278 -9.39 -18.42 -3.65
N PHE A 279 -8.90 -17.19 -3.52
CA PHE A 279 -7.49 -16.84 -3.65
C PHE A 279 -7.07 -15.76 -2.66
N THR A 280 -5.76 -15.67 -2.42
CA THR A 280 -5.15 -14.61 -1.62
C THR A 280 -3.91 -14.08 -2.34
N VAL A 281 -3.81 -12.76 -2.48
CA VAL A 281 -2.60 -12.07 -2.96
C VAL A 281 -1.58 -12.04 -1.82
N PRO A 282 -0.38 -12.61 -1.97
CA PRO A 282 0.63 -12.58 -0.92
C PRO A 282 1.20 -11.17 -0.71
N SER A 283 1.64 -10.88 0.52
CA SER A 283 2.18 -9.55 0.87
C SER A 283 3.38 -9.13 0.01
N ALA A 284 4.11 -10.07 -0.57
CA ALA A 284 5.20 -9.83 -1.52
C ALA A 284 4.73 -9.17 -2.83
N ALA A 285 3.46 -9.33 -3.20
CA ALA A 285 2.89 -8.74 -4.42
C ALA A 285 2.16 -7.40 -4.17
N PHE A 286 2.04 -6.95 -2.91
CA PHE A 286 1.29 -5.74 -2.55
C PHE A 286 1.85 -4.45 -3.18
N TRP A 287 3.17 -4.36 -3.36
CA TRP A 287 3.76 -3.22 -4.06
C TRP A 287 3.20 -3.04 -5.48
N LYS A 288 2.86 -4.15 -6.17
CA LYS A 288 2.25 -4.12 -7.51
C LYS A 288 0.83 -3.54 -7.44
N LEU A 289 0.02 -3.98 -6.45
CA LEU A 289 -1.30 -3.41 -6.21
C LEU A 289 -1.19 -1.92 -5.86
N ALA A 290 -0.26 -1.57 -4.98
CA ALA A 290 -0.03 -0.20 -4.54
C ALA A 290 0.34 0.76 -5.68
N GLN A 291 1.04 0.26 -6.69
CA GLN A 291 1.51 1.06 -7.83
C GLN A 291 0.57 1.04 -9.03
N SER A 292 -0.51 0.27 -8.99
CA SER A 292 -1.49 0.21 -10.07
C SER A 292 -2.54 1.33 -9.98
N LYS A 293 -3.11 1.68 -11.13
CA LYS A 293 -4.10 2.75 -11.32
C LYS A 293 -5.43 2.20 -11.80
N PRO A 294 -6.54 2.90 -11.58
CA PRO A 294 -7.81 2.57 -12.23
C PRO A 294 -7.65 2.35 -13.74
N ASN A 295 -8.30 1.32 -14.24
CA ASN A 295 -8.23 0.79 -15.61
C ASN A 295 -6.96 0.00 -15.96
N ASP A 296 -6.04 -0.21 -15.03
CA ASP A 296 -4.97 -1.18 -15.21
C ASP A 296 -5.54 -2.61 -15.25
N ILE A 297 -4.84 -3.48 -15.95
CA ILE A 297 -5.22 -4.87 -16.17
C ILE A 297 -4.35 -5.78 -15.29
N TYR A 298 -4.99 -6.65 -14.54
CA TYR A 298 -4.34 -7.72 -13.78
C TYR A 298 -4.45 -9.04 -14.53
N ARG A 299 -3.35 -9.79 -14.55
CA ARG A 299 -3.30 -11.22 -14.86
C ARG A 299 -2.76 -11.92 -13.62
N PHE A 300 -3.43 -12.98 -13.21
CA PHE A 300 -3.05 -13.69 -12.00
C PHE A 300 -2.16 -14.89 -12.31
N ASN A 301 -1.16 -15.08 -11.47
CA ASN A 301 -0.24 -16.22 -11.53
C ASN A 301 -0.29 -16.97 -10.20
N ARG A 302 -0.70 -18.25 -10.25
CA ARG A 302 -0.76 -19.10 -9.06
C ARG A 302 0.65 -19.49 -8.63
N VAL A 303 0.95 -19.28 -7.36
CA VAL A 303 2.19 -19.69 -6.70
C VAL A 303 1.87 -20.52 -5.46
N SER A 304 2.83 -21.30 -4.99
CA SER A 304 2.71 -21.99 -3.70
C SER A 304 2.91 -21.03 -2.53
N VAL A 305 2.56 -21.47 -1.33
CA VAL A 305 2.80 -20.70 -0.09
C VAL A 305 4.30 -20.51 0.13
N GLU A 306 5.10 -21.55 -0.15
CA GLU A 306 6.55 -21.55 -0.02
C GLU A 306 7.19 -20.52 -0.97
N GLU A 307 6.75 -20.49 -2.24
CA GLU A 307 7.20 -19.48 -3.22
C GLU A 307 6.83 -18.06 -2.78
N ALA A 308 5.59 -17.87 -2.31
CA ALA A 308 5.14 -16.57 -1.80
C ALA A 308 5.96 -16.09 -0.59
N GLN A 309 6.32 -17.00 0.33
CA GLN A 309 7.20 -16.71 1.45
C GLN A 309 8.63 -16.39 1.03
N GLU A 310 9.16 -17.10 0.01
CA GLU A 310 10.48 -16.81 -0.54
C GLU A 310 10.53 -15.43 -1.20
N MET A 311 9.50 -15.08 -2.00
CA MET A 311 9.36 -13.74 -2.56
C MET A 311 9.37 -12.66 -1.46
N ARG A 312 8.69 -12.91 -0.34
CA ARG A 312 8.68 -11.97 0.80
C ARG A 312 10.05 -11.85 1.43
N ARG A 313 10.74 -12.96 1.69
CA ARG A 313 12.12 -12.95 2.20
C ARG A 313 13.07 -12.21 1.27
N GLY A 314 12.89 -12.36 -0.05
CA GLY A 314 13.63 -11.60 -1.06
C GLY A 314 13.48 -10.09 -0.90
N ILE A 315 12.24 -9.59 -0.76
CA ILE A 315 11.98 -8.16 -0.52
C ILE A 315 12.57 -7.70 0.82
N ASP A 316 12.42 -8.49 1.88
CA ASP A 316 12.96 -8.15 3.19
C ASP A 316 14.50 -8.05 3.16
N GLY A 317 15.17 -8.91 2.38
CA GLY A 317 16.61 -8.86 2.13
C GLY A 317 17.09 -7.65 1.32
N LEU A 318 16.18 -6.99 0.58
CA LEU A 318 16.47 -5.75 -0.16
C LEU A 318 16.16 -4.48 0.64
N CYS A 319 15.45 -4.59 1.76
CA CYS A 319 15.13 -3.45 2.62
C CYS A 319 16.13 -3.35 3.78
N VAL A 320 17.41 -3.20 3.44
CA VAL A 320 18.55 -3.17 4.35
C VAL A 320 19.54 -2.07 3.97
N GLU A 321 20.43 -1.70 4.89
CA GLU A 321 21.45 -0.65 4.67
C GLU A 321 22.35 -0.97 3.46
N ASP A 322 22.69 -2.22 3.23
CA ASP A 322 23.54 -2.67 2.10
C ASP A 322 22.91 -2.40 0.71
N SER A 323 21.63 -2.07 0.65
CA SER A 323 20.94 -1.68 -0.59
C SER A 323 21.14 -0.20 -0.95
N ILE A 324 21.85 0.54 -0.11
CA ILE A 324 22.15 1.96 -0.30
C ILE A 324 23.61 2.13 -0.70
N GLU A 325 23.89 3.08 -1.59
CA GLU A 325 25.23 3.51 -2.04
C GLU A 325 25.41 5.03 -1.88
#